data_1468c61ffd2d09a3b2dcf1f56ccbd39c
#
_entry.id   1468c61ffd2d09a3b2dcf1f56ccbd39c
#
_cell.length_a   1.000
_cell.length_b   1.000
_cell.length_c   1.000
_cell.angle_alpha   90.00
_cell.angle_beta   90.00
_cell.angle_gamma   90.00
#
_symmetry.space_group_name_H-M   'P 1'
#
loop_
_entity.id
_entity.type
_entity.pdbx_description
1 polymer ?
#
loop_
_entity_poly.entity_id
_entity_poly.type
_entity_poly.pdbx_seq_one_letter_code
_entity_poly.pdbx_strand_id
1 'polypeptide(L)'
;VATQARALRPGIKISAAVFPDGGESREGIAQDWRYWVSEGLLDSVCPMNYTPDRARLELDVRRQLAWTGTKAQVVPGLGPSVCSEELTPERLLWMLDDVRRLGAAGFALFELDHALLEEYLPLLAAGRAAPAR
;
A
#
# COMPACT_ATOMS: atom_id res chain seq x y z
N VAL A 1 -3.45 0.66 -22.60
CA VAL A 1 -4.48 1.11 -21.64
C VAL A 1 -4.15 2.51 -21.10
N ALA A 2 -3.01 2.75 -20.42
CA ALA A 2 -2.69 4.04 -19.80
C ALA A 2 -2.71 5.22 -20.81
N THR A 3 -2.07 5.06 -21.95
CA THR A 3 -2.04 6.08 -23.01
C THR A 3 -3.45 6.40 -23.51
N GLN A 4 -4.27 5.40 -23.74
CA GLN A 4 -5.67 5.59 -24.19
C GLN A 4 -6.52 6.28 -23.13
N ALA A 5 -6.39 5.87 -21.86
CA ALA A 5 -7.13 6.50 -20.77
C ALA A 5 -6.79 8.00 -20.64
N ARG A 6 -5.51 8.34 -20.72
CA ARG A 6 -5.05 9.73 -20.67
C ARG A 6 -5.44 10.55 -21.91
N ALA A 7 -5.53 9.91 -23.09
CA ALA A 7 -6.05 10.56 -24.30
C ALA A 7 -7.54 10.90 -24.18
N LEU A 8 -8.33 10.00 -23.58
CA LEU A 8 -9.76 10.20 -23.36
C LEU A 8 -10.07 11.18 -22.21
N ARG A 9 -9.26 11.17 -21.17
CA ARG A 9 -9.41 12.06 -20.01
C ARG A 9 -8.05 12.59 -19.56
N PRO A 10 -7.62 13.76 -20.07
CA PRO A 10 -6.41 14.41 -19.61
C PRO A 10 -6.43 14.65 -18.09
N GLY A 11 -5.32 14.32 -17.42
CA GLY A 11 -5.20 14.48 -15.97
C GLY A 11 -5.73 13.31 -15.12
N ILE A 12 -6.29 12.25 -15.76
CA ILE A 12 -6.67 11.04 -15.01
C ILE A 12 -5.44 10.45 -14.30
N LYS A 13 -5.63 10.08 -13.04
CA LYS A 13 -4.63 9.34 -12.27
C LYS A 13 -4.85 7.84 -12.42
N ILE A 14 -3.76 7.13 -12.63
CA ILE A 14 -3.78 5.67 -12.85
C ILE A 14 -3.01 5.00 -11.73
N SER A 15 -3.67 4.11 -11.02
CA SER A 15 -3.08 3.30 -9.96
C SER A 15 -3.23 1.82 -10.26
N ALA A 16 -2.39 1.00 -9.64
CA ALA A 16 -2.52 -0.45 -9.69
C ALA A 16 -2.29 -1.07 -8.31
N ALA A 17 -3.14 -2.01 -7.94
CA ALA A 17 -2.85 -2.95 -6.87
C ALA A 17 -1.84 -3.98 -7.41
N VAL A 18 -0.75 -4.18 -6.66
CA VAL A 18 0.37 -4.99 -7.12
C VAL A 18 0.87 -5.91 -6.01
N PHE A 19 1.48 -7.03 -6.37
CA PHE A 19 2.17 -7.86 -5.39
C PHE A 19 3.40 -7.13 -4.82
N PRO A 20 3.76 -7.38 -3.54
CA PRO A 20 4.78 -6.60 -2.83
C PRO A 20 6.18 -6.72 -3.44
N ASP A 21 6.55 -7.90 -3.94
CA ASP A 21 7.83 -8.14 -4.58
C ASP A 21 7.76 -7.97 -6.10
N GLY A 22 8.52 -7.00 -6.62
CA GLY A 22 8.49 -6.69 -8.04
C GLY A 22 9.22 -7.72 -8.92
N GLY A 23 10.13 -8.52 -8.36
CA GLY A 23 10.84 -9.57 -9.09
C GLY A 23 9.99 -10.84 -9.24
N GLU A 24 9.53 -11.37 -8.12
CA GLU A 24 8.66 -12.55 -8.09
C GLU A 24 7.35 -12.30 -8.85
N SER A 25 6.78 -11.10 -8.73
CA SER A 25 5.55 -10.71 -9.45
C SER A 25 5.74 -10.72 -10.95
N ARG A 26 6.89 -10.27 -11.45
CA ARG A 26 7.22 -10.28 -12.87
C ARG A 26 7.30 -11.71 -13.42
N GLU A 27 8.06 -12.57 -12.74
CA GLU A 27 8.33 -13.93 -13.23
C GLU A 27 7.16 -14.88 -13.01
N GLY A 28 6.48 -14.77 -11.85
CA GLY A 28 5.41 -15.69 -11.48
C GLY A 28 4.06 -15.40 -12.12
N ILE A 29 3.70 -14.12 -12.27
CA ILE A 29 2.36 -13.71 -12.74
C ILE A 29 2.40 -12.62 -13.82
N ALA A 30 3.55 -12.38 -14.43
CA ALA A 30 3.75 -11.35 -15.47
C ALA A 30 3.36 -9.93 -15.03
N GLN A 31 3.42 -9.63 -13.75
CA GLN A 31 3.10 -8.31 -13.19
C GLN A 31 4.39 -7.48 -13.01
N ASP A 32 4.92 -6.95 -14.11
CA ASP A 32 6.13 -6.11 -14.10
C ASP A 32 5.79 -4.65 -13.77
N TRP A 33 5.28 -4.41 -12.55
CA TRP A 33 4.88 -3.07 -12.13
C TRP A 33 6.06 -2.09 -11.98
N ARG A 34 7.28 -2.58 -11.75
CA ARG A 34 8.48 -1.74 -11.76
C ARG A 34 8.72 -1.14 -13.14
N TYR A 35 8.56 -1.95 -14.18
CA TYR A 35 8.60 -1.47 -15.57
C TYR A 35 7.46 -0.48 -15.84
N TRP A 36 6.23 -0.77 -15.40
CA TRP A 36 5.11 0.15 -15.61
C TRP A 36 5.34 1.52 -14.97
N VAL A 37 5.96 1.56 -13.80
CA VAL A 37 6.37 2.81 -13.13
C VAL A 37 7.50 3.49 -13.91
N SER A 38 8.51 2.75 -14.36
CA SER A 38 9.65 3.33 -15.10
C SER A 38 9.22 4.00 -16.40
N GLU A 39 8.21 3.43 -17.06
CA GLU A 39 7.60 3.97 -18.29
C GLU A 39 6.53 5.06 -18.04
N GLY A 40 6.31 5.45 -16.78
CA GLY A 40 5.32 6.46 -16.43
C GLY A 40 3.88 6.03 -16.72
N LEU A 41 3.59 4.73 -16.75
CA LEU A 41 2.25 4.22 -17.00
C LEU A 41 1.34 4.33 -15.77
N LEU A 42 1.93 4.39 -14.57
CA LEU A 42 1.22 4.50 -13.29
C LEU A 42 1.62 5.79 -12.57
N ASP A 43 0.65 6.44 -11.95
CA ASP A 43 0.85 7.58 -11.05
C ASP A 43 1.06 7.10 -9.60
N SER A 44 0.51 5.94 -9.24
CA SER A 44 0.69 5.30 -7.93
C SER A 44 0.60 3.79 -8.01
N VAL A 45 1.25 3.14 -7.05
CA VAL A 45 1.16 1.69 -6.84
C VAL A 45 0.65 1.42 -5.42
N CYS A 46 -0.23 0.42 -5.30
CA CYS A 46 -0.74 -0.08 -4.03
C CYS A 46 -0.24 -1.51 -3.81
N PRO A 47 0.99 -1.69 -3.30
CA PRO A 47 1.52 -3.02 -3.03
C PRO A 47 0.71 -3.69 -1.91
N MET A 48 0.27 -4.92 -2.13
CA MET A 48 -0.54 -5.70 -1.21
C MET A 48 0.33 -6.31 -0.10
N ASN A 49 0.81 -5.46 0.82
CA ASN A 49 1.69 -5.84 1.93
C ASN A 49 0.87 -6.45 3.08
N TYR A 50 0.15 -7.54 2.79
CA TYR A 50 -0.73 -8.22 3.75
C TYR A 50 0.09 -9.14 4.66
N THR A 51 0.84 -8.56 5.57
CA THR A 51 1.69 -9.25 6.54
C THR A 51 1.47 -8.70 7.95
N PRO A 52 1.40 -9.53 8.99
CA PRO A 52 1.40 -9.08 10.38
C PRO A 52 2.81 -8.79 10.90
N ASP A 53 3.85 -9.14 10.12
CA ASP A 53 5.25 -8.94 10.48
C ASP A 53 5.69 -7.51 10.16
N ARG A 54 5.94 -6.73 11.22
CA ARG A 54 6.38 -5.33 11.13
C ARG A 54 7.72 -5.18 10.40
N ALA A 55 8.68 -6.07 10.66
CA ALA A 55 10.00 -5.99 10.02
C ALA A 55 9.90 -6.29 8.52
N ARG A 56 9.07 -7.24 8.15
CA ARG A 56 8.78 -7.56 6.75
C ARG A 56 8.10 -6.37 6.05
N LEU A 57 7.09 -5.77 6.67
CA LEU A 57 6.43 -4.58 6.13
C LEU A 57 7.43 -3.44 5.89
N GLU A 58 8.27 -3.14 6.89
CA GLU A 58 9.27 -2.07 6.76
C GLU A 58 10.25 -2.33 5.62
N LEU A 59 10.73 -3.57 5.49
CA LEU A 59 11.63 -3.97 4.41
C LEU A 59 11.00 -3.80 3.04
N ASP A 60 9.76 -4.29 2.89
CA ASP A 60 9.04 -4.24 1.61
C ASP A 60 8.73 -2.80 1.21
N VAL A 61 8.23 -1.97 2.14
CA VAL A 61 7.95 -0.54 1.87
C VAL A 61 9.22 0.22 1.48
N ARG A 62 10.36 0.00 2.16
CA ARG A 62 11.63 0.62 1.79
C ARG A 62 12.08 0.23 0.37
N ARG A 63 11.93 -1.04 0.00
CA ARG A 63 12.25 -1.53 -1.35
C ARG A 63 11.33 -0.89 -2.39
N GLN A 64 10.04 -0.85 -2.12
CA GLN A 64 9.03 -0.27 -3.01
C GLN A 64 9.28 1.22 -3.25
N LEU A 65 9.58 1.98 -2.21
CA LEU A 65 9.97 3.39 -2.32
C LEU A 65 11.26 3.58 -3.14
N ALA A 66 12.24 2.72 -2.93
CA ALA A 66 13.49 2.77 -3.70
C ALA A 66 13.26 2.45 -5.19
N TRP A 67 12.37 1.51 -5.51
CA TRP A 67 12.05 1.16 -6.90
C TRP A 67 11.23 2.22 -7.63
N THR A 68 10.30 2.89 -6.94
CA THR A 68 9.48 3.93 -7.55
C THR A 68 10.19 5.28 -7.64
N GLY A 69 11.05 5.58 -6.68
CA GLY A 69 11.71 6.89 -6.57
C GLY A 69 10.68 8.01 -6.54
N THR A 70 10.80 8.95 -7.48
CA THR A 70 9.86 10.08 -7.65
C THR A 70 8.85 9.85 -8.78
N LYS A 71 8.89 8.70 -9.45
CA LYS A 71 8.08 8.44 -10.66
C LYS A 71 6.63 8.06 -10.35
N ALA A 72 6.39 7.41 -9.22
CA ALA A 72 5.04 7.05 -8.77
C ALA A 72 4.96 7.08 -7.26
N GLN A 73 3.76 7.34 -6.75
CA GLN A 73 3.48 7.27 -5.32
C GLN A 73 3.35 5.82 -4.85
N VAL A 74 3.86 5.52 -3.66
CA VAL A 74 3.65 4.22 -2.99
C VAL A 74 2.58 4.38 -1.92
N VAL A 75 1.52 3.59 -2.04
CA VAL A 75 0.39 3.53 -1.11
C VAL A 75 0.27 2.08 -0.62
N PRO A 76 1.04 1.66 0.41
CA PRO A 76 1.03 0.28 0.88
C PRO A 76 -0.37 -0.19 1.28
N GLY A 77 -0.77 -1.35 0.78
CA GLY A 77 -1.96 -2.05 1.21
C GLY A 77 -1.70 -2.82 2.50
N LEU A 78 -2.51 -2.57 3.52
CA LEU A 78 -2.52 -3.27 4.79
C LEU A 78 -3.81 -4.05 4.90
N GLY A 79 -3.73 -5.33 5.26
CA GLY A 79 -4.88 -6.23 5.24
C GLY A 79 -5.23 -6.75 6.62
N PRO A 80 -5.93 -5.96 7.47
CA PRO A 80 -6.31 -6.43 8.79
C PRO A 80 -7.15 -7.71 8.77
N SER A 81 -8.01 -7.86 7.77
CA SER A 81 -8.93 -9.01 7.65
C SER A 81 -8.38 -10.15 6.80
N VAL A 82 -7.28 -9.96 6.06
CA VAL A 82 -6.76 -10.96 5.10
C VAL A 82 -5.37 -11.46 5.44
N CYS A 83 -4.79 -11.00 6.55
CA CYS A 83 -3.56 -11.58 7.08
C CYS A 83 -3.83 -12.99 7.60
N SER A 84 -2.86 -13.90 7.41
CA SER A 84 -2.93 -15.29 7.88
C SER A 84 -2.97 -15.42 9.41
N GLU A 85 -2.56 -14.37 10.11
CA GLU A 85 -2.64 -14.22 11.56
C GLU A 85 -3.47 -12.98 11.88
N GLU A 86 -4.15 -13.02 13.02
CA GLU A 86 -4.97 -11.90 13.47
C GLU A 86 -4.12 -10.65 13.70
N LEU A 87 -4.37 -9.63 12.89
CA LEU A 87 -3.73 -8.33 13.02
C LEU A 87 -4.54 -7.48 13.98
N THR A 88 -4.11 -7.38 15.23
CA THR A 88 -4.84 -6.56 16.21
C THR A 88 -4.86 -5.08 15.81
N PRO A 89 -5.88 -4.29 16.25
CA PRO A 89 -5.94 -2.86 15.98
C PRO A 89 -4.70 -2.08 16.41
N GLU A 90 -4.07 -2.46 17.53
CA GLU A 90 -2.82 -1.83 18.00
C GLU A 90 -1.66 -2.10 17.06
N ARG A 91 -1.56 -3.33 16.53
CA ARG A 91 -0.56 -3.67 15.51
C ARG A 91 -0.78 -2.87 14.24
N LEU A 92 -2.03 -2.72 13.80
CA LEU A 92 -2.36 -1.88 12.64
C LEU A 92 -1.94 -0.43 12.86
N LEU A 93 -2.17 0.16 14.05
CA LEU A 93 -1.72 1.52 14.37
C LEU A 93 -0.20 1.67 14.21
N TRP A 94 0.58 0.74 14.72
CA TRP A 94 2.04 0.77 14.55
C TRP A 94 2.45 0.67 13.08
N MET A 95 1.79 -0.18 12.30
CA MET A 95 2.07 -0.32 10.87
C MET A 95 1.75 0.98 10.11
N LEU A 96 0.66 1.64 10.45
CA LEU A 96 0.31 2.93 9.89
C LEU A 96 1.35 4.02 10.19
N ASP A 97 1.86 4.04 11.42
CA ASP A 97 2.92 4.97 11.81
C ASP A 97 4.23 4.67 11.09
N ASP A 98 4.60 3.39 10.94
CA ASP A 98 5.78 2.99 10.18
C ASP A 98 5.68 3.38 8.71
N VAL A 99 4.56 3.11 8.06
CA VAL A 99 4.31 3.49 6.66
C VAL A 99 4.47 5.00 6.47
N ARG A 100 3.92 5.81 7.38
CA ARG A 100 4.09 7.28 7.36
C ARG A 100 5.54 7.70 7.58
N ARG A 101 6.20 7.15 8.60
CA ARG A 101 7.59 7.44 8.94
C ARG A 101 8.55 7.10 7.80
N LEU A 102 8.24 6.06 7.03
CA LEU A 102 9.03 5.65 5.86
C LEU A 102 8.84 6.59 4.66
N GLY A 103 7.84 7.45 4.67
CA GLY A 103 7.60 8.42 3.61
C GLY A 103 6.70 7.92 2.49
N ALA A 104 5.89 6.89 2.72
CA ALA A 104 4.85 6.50 1.78
C ALA A 104 3.80 7.62 1.62
N ALA A 105 3.19 7.71 0.45
CA ALA A 105 2.22 8.76 0.14
C ALA A 105 0.89 8.61 0.89
N GLY A 106 0.64 7.42 1.44
CA GLY A 106 -0.56 7.08 2.18
C GLY A 106 -0.58 5.58 2.45
N PHE A 107 -1.75 5.05 2.72
CA PHE A 107 -2.00 3.61 2.88
C PHE A 107 -3.39 3.26 2.35
N ALA A 108 -3.61 1.99 2.04
CA ALA A 108 -4.91 1.43 1.73
C ALA A 108 -5.21 0.28 2.70
N LEU A 109 -6.42 0.21 3.22
CA LEU A 109 -6.88 -0.91 4.05
C LEU A 109 -7.70 -1.87 3.19
N PHE A 110 -7.41 -3.14 3.27
CA PHE A 110 -8.12 -4.20 2.56
C PHE A 110 -8.51 -5.30 3.57
N GLU A 111 -9.78 -5.63 3.68
CA GLU A 111 -10.86 -5.05 2.91
C GLU A 111 -11.87 -4.31 3.81
N LEU A 112 -12.82 -3.61 3.18
CA LEU A 112 -13.92 -2.97 3.90
C LEU A 112 -14.96 -4.04 4.24
N ASP A 113 -14.83 -4.61 5.42
CA ASP A 113 -15.73 -5.61 5.98
C ASP A 113 -16.29 -5.18 7.35
N HIS A 114 -17.05 -6.08 7.97
CA HIS A 114 -17.67 -5.82 9.28
C HIS A 114 -16.62 -5.58 10.38
N ALA A 115 -15.55 -6.38 10.40
CA ALA A 115 -14.48 -6.23 11.37
C ALA A 115 -13.78 -4.87 11.24
N LEU A 116 -13.43 -4.46 10.01
CA LEU A 116 -12.84 -3.15 9.78
C LEU A 116 -13.74 -2.01 10.28
N LEU A 117 -15.05 -2.10 10.02
CA LEU A 117 -16.01 -1.05 10.40
C LEU A 117 -16.22 -0.97 11.92
N GLU A 118 -16.36 -2.10 12.59
CA GLU A 118 -16.80 -2.13 13.99
C GLU A 118 -15.67 -2.23 15.00
N GLU A 119 -14.55 -2.83 14.61
CA GLU A 119 -13.43 -3.05 15.52
C GLU A 119 -12.27 -2.10 15.25
N TYR A 120 -11.84 -1.96 14.00
CA TYR A 120 -10.62 -1.23 13.65
C TYR A 120 -10.85 0.28 13.51
N LEU A 121 -11.84 0.71 12.73
CA LEU A 121 -12.04 2.15 12.47
C LEU A 121 -12.34 2.98 13.73
N PRO A 122 -13.12 2.52 14.71
CA PRO A 122 -13.32 3.26 15.95
C PRO A 122 -12.02 3.47 16.73
N LEU A 123 -11.16 2.44 16.80
CA LEU A 123 -9.87 2.52 17.48
C LEU A 123 -8.86 3.39 16.72
N LEU A 124 -8.85 3.33 15.39
CA LEU A 124 -8.05 4.22 14.56
C LEU A 124 -8.46 5.69 14.74
N ALA A 125 -9.75 5.97 14.86
CA ALA A 125 -10.28 7.30 15.13
C ALA A 125 -9.88 7.80 16.52
N ALA A 126 -9.97 6.95 17.55
CA ALA A 126 -9.56 7.26 18.92
C ALA A 126 -8.03 7.47 19.03
N GLY A 127 -7.23 6.65 18.34
CA GLY A 127 -5.77 6.77 18.33
C GLY A 127 -5.26 8.07 17.67
N ARG A 128 -6.03 8.67 16.77
CA ARG A 128 -5.72 10.00 16.21
C ARG A 128 -5.96 11.15 17.19
N ALA A 129 -6.78 10.94 18.19
CA ALA A 129 -7.05 11.93 19.24
C ALA A 129 -5.98 11.92 20.35
N ALA A 130 -5.10 10.93 20.40
CA ALA A 130 -3.99 10.91 21.34
C ALA A 130 -2.85 11.81 20.80
N PRO A 131 -2.35 12.79 21.59
CA PRO A 131 -1.20 13.60 21.19
C PRO A 131 0.01 12.67 20.99
N ALA A 132 0.76 12.92 19.93
CA ALA A 132 2.05 12.27 19.70
C ALA A 132 2.94 12.48 20.94
N ARG A 133 3.36 11.39 21.60
CA ARG A 133 4.35 11.41 22.68
C ARG A 133 5.75 11.39 22.12
#